data_3d9972a20990dc816916b6576db28121
#
_entry.id   3d9972a20990dc816916b6576db28121
#
_cell.length_a   1.000
_cell.length_b   1.000
_cell.length_c   1.000
_cell.angle_alpha   90.00
_cell.angle_beta   90.00
_cell.angle_gamma   90.00
#
_symmetry.space_group_name_H-M   'P 1'
#
loop_
_entity.id
_entity.type
_entity.pdbx_description
1 polymer ?
#
loop_
_entity_poly.entity_id
_entity_poly.type
_entity_poly.pdbx_seq_one_letter_code
_entity_poly.pdbx_strand_id
1 'polypeptide(L)' 'MNPQIQVNGQPESLATFTLEALLRTKGVAPGAKGVAVALNGQVVPAGRWPETRLSPGDELEIVRPFSGG' A
#
# COMPACT_ATOMS: atom_id res chain seq x y z
N MET A 1 -19.40 10.94 4.47
CA MET A 1 -17.99 11.14 4.16
C MET A 1 -17.35 9.81 3.83
N ASN A 2 -16.59 9.78 2.77
CA ASN A 2 -15.90 8.56 2.39
C ASN A 2 -14.63 8.41 3.20
N PRO A 3 -14.33 7.22 3.69
CA PRO A 3 -13.05 7.00 4.36
C PRO A 3 -11.90 7.22 3.39
N GLN A 4 -10.84 7.78 3.89
CA GLN A 4 -9.67 8.10 3.09
C GLN A 4 -8.40 7.61 3.78
N ILE A 5 -7.41 7.33 2.96
CA ILE A 5 -6.05 7.08 3.39
C ILE A 5 -5.13 7.98 2.59
N GLN A 6 -3.87 8.02 2.98
CA GLN A 6 -2.87 8.73 2.19
C GLN A 6 -1.89 7.72 1.61
N VAL A 7 -1.61 7.88 0.34
CA VAL A 7 -0.64 7.05 -0.36
C VAL A 7 0.42 7.97 -0.96
N ASN A 8 1.63 7.84 -0.45
CA ASN A 8 2.75 8.71 -0.87
C ASN A 8 2.38 10.19 -0.76
N GLY A 9 1.71 10.54 0.33
CA GLY A 9 1.33 11.92 0.59
C GLY A 9 0.09 12.41 -0.13
N GLN A 10 -0.57 11.56 -0.90
CA GLN A 10 -1.78 11.94 -1.65
C GLN A 10 -3.00 11.25 -1.06
N PRO A 11 -4.08 11.99 -0.82
CA PRO A 11 -5.31 11.37 -0.31
C PRO A 11 -5.95 10.48 -1.37
N GLU A 12 -6.43 9.33 -0.93
CA GLU A 12 -7.17 8.39 -1.79
C GLU A 12 -8.33 7.82 -1.01
N SER A 13 -9.37 7.45 -1.72
CA SER A 13 -10.49 6.75 -1.10
C SER A 13 -10.05 5.37 -0.64
N LEU A 14 -10.48 5.00 0.57
CA LEU A 14 -10.21 3.68 1.10
C LEU A 14 -11.30 2.74 0.59
N ALA A 15 -10.99 2.02 -0.47
CA ALA A 15 -11.94 1.14 -1.13
C ALA A 15 -11.65 -0.35 -0.93
N THR A 16 -10.55 -0.67 -0.26
CA THR A 16 -10.15 -2.05 -0.03
C THR A 16 -9.84 -2.25 1.44
N PHE A 17 -9.94 -3.51 1.90
CA PHE A 17 -9.72 -3.81 3.32
C PHE A 17 -8.27 -4.17 3.64
N THR A 18 -7.54 -4.70 2.66
CA THR A 18 -6.18 -5.17 2.93
C THR A 18 -5.18 -4.41 2.10
N LEU A 19 -3.94 -4.39 2.61
CA LEU A 19 -2.84 -3.78 1.89
C LEU A 19 -2.62 -4.47 0.55
N GLU A 20 -2.70 -5.80 0.51
CA GLU A 20 -2.51 -6.52 -0.74
C GLU A 20 -3.53 -6.08 -1.79
N ALA A 21 -4.81 -5.96 -1.39
CA ALA A 21 -5.84 -5.56 -2.32
C ALA A 21 -5.59 -4.16 -2.87
N LEU A 22 -5.15 -3.24 -2.00
CA LEU A 22 -4.82 -1.90 -2.45
C LEU A 22 -3.66 -1.93 -3.45
N LEU A 23 -2.62 -2.70 -3.16
CA LEU A 23 -1.46 -2.77 -4.03
C LEU A 23 -1.83 -3.33 -5.40
N ARG A 24 -2.76 -4.27 -5.45
CA ARG A 24 -3.23 -4.79 -6.73
C ARG A 24 -3.88 -3.71 -7.58
N THR A 25 -4.61 -2.80 -6.96
CA THR A 25 -5.22 -1.70 -7.72
C THR A 25 -4.17 -0.78 -8.33
N LYS A 26 -2.96 -0.82 -7.81
CA LYS A 26 -1.85 -0.01 -8.32
C LYS A 26 -0.90 -0.80 -9.20
N GLY A 27 -1.30 -2.02 -9.57
CA GLY A 27 -0.49 -2.83 -10.46
C GLY A 27 0.66 -3.57 -9.80
N VAL A 28 0.64 -3.66 -8.47
CA VAL A 28 1.66 -4.41 -7.74
C VAL A 28 1.18 -5.83 -7.53
N ALA A 29 1.91 -6.79 -8.09
CA ALA A 29 1.55 -8.20 -7.94
C ALA A 29 1.82 -8.68 -6.51
N PRO A 30 1.09 -9.70 -6.03
CA PRO A 30 1.39 -10.29 -4.73
C PRO A 30 2.84 -10.76 -4.66
N GLY A 31 3.52 -10.37 -3.59
CA GLY A 31 4.91 -10.76 -3.40
C GLY A 31 5.89 -10.15 -4.38
N ALA A 32 5.52 -9.05 -5.05
CA ALA A 32 6.38 -8.40 -6.02
C ALA A 32 7.74 -8.05 -5.41
N LYS A 33 8.80 -8.36 -6.12
CA LYS A 33 10.14 -8.06 -5.67
C LYS A 33 10.48 -6.60 -5.91
N GLY A 34 11.26 -6.04 -5.01
CA GLY A 34 11.73 -4.68 -5.16
C GLY A 34 10.74 -3.62 -4.72
N VAL A 35 9.54 -3.99 -4.32
CA VAL A 35 8.56 -3.05 -3.82
C VAL A 35 8.64 -3.02 -2.30
N ALA A 36 8.82 -1.84 -1.74
CA ALA A 36 8.84 -1.65 -0.29
C ALA A 36 7.60 -0.86 0.11
N VAL A 37 6.95 -1.29 1.16
CA VAL A 37 5.74 -0.63 1.66
C VAL A 37 5.91 -0.34 3.13
N ALA A 38 5.60 0.88 3.54
CA ALA A 38 5.52 1.25 4.94
C ALA A 38 4.11 1.71 5.26
N LEU A 39 3.59 1.26 6.39
CA LEU A 39 2.29 1.66 6.89
C LEU A 39 2.48 2.40 8.19
N ASN A 40 2.08 3.67 8.22
CA ASN A 40 2.23 4.52 9.40
C ASN A 40 3.67 4.52 9.93
N GLY A 41 4.62 4.56 9.01
CA GLY A 41 6.03 4.62 9.37
C GLY A 41 6.71 3.28 9.61
N GLN A 42 6.00 2.17 9.48
CA GLN A 42 6.58 0.85 9.71
C GLN A 42 6.58 0.03 8.44
N VAL A 43 7.71 -0.57 8.13
CA VAL A 43 7.83 -1.41 6.95
C VAL A 43 6.98 -2.67 7.12
N VAL A 44 6.20 -2.99 6.08
CA VAL A 44 5.38 -4.20 6.05
C VAL A 44 5.99 -5.16 5.04
N PRO A 45 6.56 -6.28 5.49
CA PRO A 45 7.11 -7.27 4.56
C PRO A 45 6.04 -7.80 3.61
N ALA A 46 6.45 -8.15 2.40
CA ALA A 46 5.50 -8.60 1.38
C ALA A 46 4.67 -9.80 1.83
N GLY A 47 5.25 -10.69 2.60
CA GLY A 47 4.50 -11.85 3.12
C GLY A 47 3.38 -11.49 4.07
N ARG A 48 3.37 -10.26 4.57
CA ARG A 48 2.31 -9.79 5.48
C ARG A 48 1.25 -8.96 4.80
N TRP A 49 1.43 -8.61 3.55
CA TRP A 49 0.46 -7.77 2.85
C TRP A 49 -0.95 -8.35 2.85
N PRO A 50 -1.15 -9.67 2.64
CA PRO A 50 -2.51 -10.23 2.61
C PRO A 50 -3.24 -10.13 3.94
N GLU A 51 -2.53 -10.08 5.04
CA GLU A 51 -3.15 -10.04 6.36
C GLU A 51 -3.11 -8.65 7.00
N THR A 52 -2.52 -7.67 6.32
CA THR A 52 -2.43 -6.32 6.85
C THR A 52 -3.69 -5.55 6.47
N ARG A 53 -4.46 -5.16 7.47
CA ARG A 53 -5.68 -4.41 7.26
C ARG A 53 -5.41 -2.92 7.21
N LEU A 54 -6.16 -2.23 6.36
CA LEU A 54 -6.11 -0.77 6.25
C LEU A 54 -7.26 -0.16 7.00
N SER A 55 -7.01 1.00 7.59
CA SER A 55 -8.01 1.76 8.35
C SER A 55 -8.06 3.19 7.84
N PRO A 56 -9.20 3.87 8.01
CA PRO A 56 -9.27 5.28 7.62
C PRO A 56 -8.20 6.09 8.33
N GLY A 57 -7.57 6.98 7.59
CA GLY A 57 -6.50 7.82 8.12
C GLY A 57 -5.11 7.21 8.07
N ASP A 58 -4.98 5.97 7.64
CA ASP A 58 -3.68 5.35 7.52
C ASP A 58 -2.82 6.08 6.47
N GLU A 59 -1.52 6.06 6.70
CA GLU A 59 -0.55 6.64 5.78
C GLU A 59 0.32 5.53 5.22
N LEU A 60 0.29 5.40 3.90
CA LEU A 60 1.08 4.42 3.19
C LEU A 60 2.19 5.08 2.40
N GLU A 61 3.34 4.46 2.41
CA GLU A 61 4.43 4.80 1.51
C GLU A 61 4.77 3.59 0.68
N ILE A 62 4.73 3.75 -0.62
CA ILE A 62 5.04 2.67 -1.55
C ILE A 62 6.23 3.09 -2.39
N VAL A 63 7.30 2.33 -2.30
CA VAL A 63 8.52 2.58 -3.07
C VAL A 63 8.66 1.44 -4.07
N ARG A 64 8.64 1.78 -5.35
CA ARG A 64 8.80 0.81 -6.42
C ARG A 64 10.20 0.90 -6.98
N PRO A 65 10.73 -0.20 -7.53
CA PRO A 65 12.01 -0.11 -8.20
C PRO A 65 11.88 0.82 -9.39
N PHE A 66 12.92 1.56 -9.65
CA PHE A 66 12.95 2.42 -10.82
C PHE A 66 13.15 1.54 -12.05
N SER A 67 12.16 1.55 -12.93
CA SER A 67 12.17 0.66 -14.08
C SER A 67 12.50 1.39 -15.36
N GLY A 68 13.19 2.49 -15.27
CA GLY A 68 13.54 3.29 -16.42
C GLY A 68 14.63 2.71 -17.29
N GLY A 69 14.98 1.50 -17.04
CA GLY A 69 15.99 0.83 -17.85
C GLY A 69 15.36 0.03 -18.94
#